data_24542f636e046df0eddb590f55957f7c
#
_entry.id   24542f636e046df0eddb590f55957f7c
#
_cell.length_a   1.000
_cell.length_b   1.000
_cell.length_c   1.000
_cell.angle_alpha   90.00
_cell.angle_beta   90.00
_cell.angle_gamma   90.00
#
_symmetry.space_group_name_H-M   'P 1'
#
loop_
_entity.id
_entity.type
_entity.pdbx_description
1 polymer ?
#
loop_
_entity_poly.entity_id
_entity_poly.type
_entity_poly.pdbx_seq_one_letter_code
_entity_poly.pdbx_strand_id
1 'polypeptide(L)'
;MDDSRQAGKPLNRTPPRAGSDHHQLLIQTLSSTGKSPLLTLARRIADAGCNLSDARVSTIGGDSALVLVASGAWDALAKLENALAKLARDEELHLIHYRTQPREPDSRLLPYLVEVVSADRPGILVRIVEFFHRNRISVEQLSSMRYQAMQTGAEMFQAQITIGIPSDLHIATLRDDFLELCDSLNLDAIMDPVKF
;
A
#
# COMPACT_ATOMS: atom_id res chain seq x y z
N MET A 1 -21.82 -60.22 3.74
CA MET A 1 -21.33 -59.11 2.88
C MET A 1 -21.60 -57.82 3.62
N ASP A 2 -20.61 -57.42 4.41
CA ASP A 2 -20.70 -56.27 5.30
C ASP A 2 -19.79 -55.19 4.73
N ASP A 3 -20.37 -54.09 4.25
CA ASP A 3 -19.65 -52.99 3.63
C ASP A 3 -19.72 -51.77 4.57
N SER A 4 -18.85 -51.78 5.58
CA SER A 4 -18.69 -50.71 6.53
C SER A 4 -17.88 -49.57 5.94
N ARG A 5 -18.57 -48.56 5.40
CA ARG A 5 -17.99 -47.27 4.96
C ARG A 5 -17.42 -46.52 6.14
N GLN A 6 -16.09 -46.46 6.24
CA GLN A 6 -15.40 -45.53 7.15
C GLN A 6 -15.64 -44.08 6.72
N ALA A 7 -16.43 -43.36 7.49
CA ALA A 7 -16.57 -41.93 7.38
C ALA A 7 -15.28 -41.27 7.88
N GLY A 8 -14.60 -40.56 7.00
CA GLY A 8 -13.41 -39.78 7.30
C GLY A 8 -13.66 -38.74 8.39
N LYS A 9 -12.85 -38.76 9.44
CA LYS A 9 -12.82 -37.76 10.51
C LYS A 9 -12.55 -36.38 9.92
N PRO A 10 -13.31 -35.33 10.28
CA PRO A 10 -13.01 -33.97 9.87
C PRO A 10 -11.67 -33.52 10.50
N LEU A 11 -10.77 -33.04 9.66
CA LEU A 11 -9.53 -32.40 10.08
C LEU A 11 -9.89 -31.14 10.89
N ASN A 12 -9.71 -31.25 12.19
CA ASN A 12 -9.87 -30.14 13.14
C ASN A 12 -8.74 -29.12 12.88
N ARG A 13 -8.96 -28.16 11.97
CA ARG A 13 -8.08 -27.01 11.79
C ARG A 13 -8.36 -26.05 12.95
N THR A 14 -7.55 -26.14 13.99
CA THR A 14 -7.47 -25.12 15.00
C THR A 14 -7.11 -23.79 14.32
N PRO A 15 -7.92 -22.70 14.45
CA PRO A 15 -7.52 -21.42 13.92
C PRO A 15 -6.23 -20.99 14.64
N PRO A 16 -5.28 -20.35 13.93
CA PRO A 16 -4.07 -19.85 14.56
C PRO A 16 -4.47 -18.90 15.68
N ARG A 17 -3.92 -19.13 16.88
CA ARG A 17 -4.11 -18.27 18.04
C ARG A 17 -3.65 -16.86 17.68
N ALA A 18 -4.57 -15.90 17.67
CA ALA A 18 -4.25 -14.49 17.74
C ALA A 18 -3.49 -14.25 19.05
N GLY A 19 -2.25 -13.83 18.96
CA GLY A 19 -1.41 -13.54 20.12
C GLY A 19 -0.08 -14.28 20.09
N SER A 20 0.67 -14.18 19.02
CA SER A 20 2.08 -14.56 19.00
C SER A 20 2.90 -13.41 18.42
N ASP A 21 3.95 -13.10 19.11
CA ASP A 21 5.10 -12.24 18.88
C ASP A 21 5.53 -12.07 17.40
N HIS A 22 4.62 -11.64 16.52
CA HIS A 22 4.98 -11.29 15.15
C HIS A 22 5.43 -9.83 15.13
N HIS A 23 6.72 -9.66 15.32
CA HIS A 23 7.36 -8.40 15.08
C HIS A 23 7.40 -8.11 13.57
N GLN A 24 7.45 -6.85 13.21
CA GLN A 24 7.57 -6.42 11.82
C GLN A 24 8.81 -5.55 11.61
N LEU A 25 9.39 -5.70 10.42
CA LEU A 25 10.47 -4.86 9.90
C LEU A 25 10.01 -4.21 8.63
N LEU A 26 9.96 -2.88 8.61
CA LEU A 26 9.75 -2.12 7.39
C LEU A 26 11.08 -1.89 6.71
N ILE A 27 11.13 -2.13 5.41
CA ILE A 27 12.32 -2.04 4.56
C ILE A 27 11.99 -1.12 3.39
N GLN A 28 12.80 -0.10 3.18
CA GLN A 28 12.68 0.82 2.05
C GLN A 28 13.95 0.79 1.22
N THR A 29 13.79 0.77 -0.11
CA THR A 29 14.92 0.90 -1.03
C THR A 29 14.58 1.83 -2.17
N LEU A 30 15.63 2.50 -2.67
CA LEU A 30 15.62 3.25 -3.90
C LEU A 30 16.77 2.75 -4.77
N SER A 31 16.48 2.41 -6.02
CA SER A 31 17.48 1.92 -6.98
C SER A 31 17.13 2.39 -8.39
N SER A 32 18.10 2.45 -9.29
CA SER A 32 17.82 2.77 -10.70
C SER A 32 16.94 1.71 -11.35
N THR A 33 16.10 2.13 -12.27
CA THR A 33 15.25 1.24 -13.08
C THR A 33 16.10 0.17 -13.78
N GLY A 34 15.67 -1.08 -13.72
CA GLY A 34 16.42 -2.23 -14.25
C GLY A 34 17.35 -2.92 -13.24
N LYS A 35 17.59 -2.32 -12.07
CA LYS A 35 18.35 -2.93 -10.95
C LYS A 35 17.47 -3.11 -9.70
N SER A 36 16.17 -3.37 -9.88
CA SER A 36 15.26 -3.55 -8.74
C SER A 36 15.72 -4.70 -7.85
N PRO A 37 15.96 -4.47 -6.56
CA PRO A 37 16.42 -5.50 -5.62
C PRO A 37 15.28 -6.39 -5.10
N LEU A 38 14.07 -6.32 -5.67
CA LEU A 38 12.89 -7.00 -5.15
C LEU A 38 13.11 -8.51 -4.95
N LEU A 39 13.64 -9.20 -5.96
CA LEU A 39 13.89 -10.64 -5.86
C LEU A 39 14.94 -10.97 -4.80
N THR A 40 16.02 -10.18 -4.75
CA THR A 40 17.09 -10.34 -3.77
C THR A 40 16.55 -10.15 -2.35
N LEU A 41 15.76 -9.10 -2.12
CA LEU A 41 15.15 -8.82 -0.82
C LEU A 41 14.13 -9.90 -0.43
N ALA A 42 13.27 -10.32 -1.34
CA ALA A 42 12.29 -11.38 -1.07
C ALA A 42 12.98 -12.70 -0.66
N ARG A 43 14.08 -13.06 -1.32
CA ARG A 43 14.90 -14.23 -0.94
C ARG A 43 15.53 -14.05 0.44
N ARG A 44 16.13 -12.88 0.74
CA ARG A 44 16.73 -12.62 2.06
C ARG A 44 15.71 -12.68 3.19
N ILE A 45 14.49 -12.18 2.94
CA ILE A 45 13.37 -12.28 3.91
C ILE A 45 13.03 -13.75 4.17
N ALA A 46 12.88 -14.55 3.12
CA ALA A 46 12.56 -15.98 3.23
C ALA A 46 13.70 -16.78 3.90
N ASP A 47 14.96 -16.54 3.51
CA ASP A 47 16.15 -17.23 4.06
C ASP A 47 16.35 -16.92 5.55
N ALA A 48 15.91 -15.76 6.01
CA ALA A 48 15.93 -15.40 7.42
C ALA A 48 14.83 -16.09 8.25
N GLY A 49 13.87 -16.76 7.58
CA GLY A 49 12.70 -17.36 8.22
C GLY A 49 11.57 -16.36 8.48
N CYS A 50 11.56 -15.24 7.75
CA CYS A 50 10.52 -14.23 7.80
C CYS A 50 9.53 -14.41 6.64
N ASN A 51 8.33 -13.85 6.81
CA ASN A 51 7.32 -13.74 5.76
C ASN A 51 7.27 -12.31 5.22
N LEU A 52 7.14 -12.15 3.90
CA LEU A 52 6.83 -10.86 3.28
C LEU A 52 5.32 -10.62 3.42
N SER A 53 4.94 -9.75 4.35
CA SER A 53 3.53 -9.50 4.71
C SER A 53 2.88 -8.35 3.95
N ASP A 54 3.65 -7.38 3.48
CA ASP A 54 3.17 -6.31 2.59
C ASP A 54 4.30 -5.86 1.65
N ALA A 55 3.95 -5.45 0.45
CA ALA A 55 4.90 -4.98 -0.55
C ALA A 55 4.29 -3.88 -1.42
N ARG A 56 5.05 -2.79 -1.57
CA ARG A 56 4.76 -1.70 -2.50
C ARG A 56 5.96 -1.53 -3.41
N VAL A 57 5.71 -1.57 -4.71
CA VAL A 57 6.74 -1.39 -5.74
C VAL A 57 6.25 -0.31 -6.68
N SER A 58 7.05 0.70 -6.91
CA SER A 58 6.72 1.79 -7.80
C SER A 58 7.92 2.19 -8.64
N THR A 59 7.70 2.42 -9.93
CA THR A 59 8.69 3.06 -10.80
C THR A 59 8.34 4.54 -10.89
N ILE A 60 9.24 5.40 -10.43
CA ILE A 60 9.04 6.85 -10.37
C ILE A 60 10.21 7.52 -11.10
N GLY A 61 9.92 8.10 -12.26
CA GLY A 61 10.97 8.63 -13.13
C GLY A 61 11.92 7.53 -13.60
N GLY A 62 13.22 7.69 -13.37
CA GLY A 62 14.26 6.72 -13.71
C GLY A 62 14.56 5.70 -12.60
N ASP A 63 13.83 5.74 -11.50
CA ASP A 63 14.12 4.95 -10.30
C ASP A 63 13.00 3.98 -9.94
N SER A 64 13.36 2.92 -9.23
CA SER A 64 12.46 1.94 -8.62
C SER A 64 12.47 2.12 -7.10
N ALA A 65 11.32 2.42 -6.52
CA ALA A 65 11.12 2.54 -5.09
C ALA A 65 10.37 1.31 -4.56
N LEU A 66 10.88 0.70 -3.50
CA LEU A 66 10.25 -0.43 -2.82
C LEU A 66 10.00 -0.08 -1.35
N VAL A 67 8.83 -0.46 -0.88
CA VAL A 67 8.49 -0.47 0.55
C VAL A 67 7.95 -1.86 0.87
N LEU A 68 8.66 -2.59 1.71
CA LEU A 68 8.36 -3.97 2.05
C LEU A 68 8.16 -4.09 3.57
N VAL A 69 7.26 -4.96 3.99
CA VAL A 69 7.09 -5.31 5.40
C VAL A 69 7.36 -6.80 5.57
N ALA A 70 8.40 -7.12 6.32
CA ALA A 70 8.71 -8.48 6.72
C ALA A 70 8.17 -8.75 8.13
N SER A 71 7.55 -9.90 8.35
CA SER A 71 7.07 -10.34 9.66
C SER A 71 7.72 -11.66 10.08
N GLY A 72 8.01 -11.81 11.37
CA GLY A 72 8.65 -13.02 11.88
C GLY A 72 8.93 -12.96 13.36
N ALA A 73 9.56 -14.03 13.90
CA ALA A 73 10.05 -14.06 15.25
C ALA A 73 11.20 -13.07 15.44
N TRP A 74 11.44 -12.66 16.67
CA TRP A 74 12.45 -11.63 16.99
C TRP A 74 13.86 -11.98 16.46
N ASP A 75 14.26 -13.25 16.60
CA ASP A 75 15.56 -13.77 16.13
C ASP A 75 15.66 -13.84 14.61
N ALA A 76 14.57 -14.19 13.92
CA ALA A 76 14.49 -14.19 12.47
C ALA A 76 14.65 -12.76 11.91
N LEU A 77 13.98 -11.79 12.51
CA LEU A 77 14.15 -10.39 12.12
C LEU A 77 15.55 -9.86 12.42
N ALA A 78 16.18 -10.27 13.53
CA ALA A 78 17.56 -9.89 13.83
C ALA A 78 18.56 -10.47 12.79
N LYS A 79 18.34 -11.70 12.30
CA LYS A 79 19.11 -12.26 11.18
C LYS A 79 18.90 -11.46 9.91
N LEU A 80 17.65 -11.07 9.63
CA LEU A 80 17.29 -10.27 8.45
C LEU A 80 17.99 -8.89 8.50
N GLU A 81 17.94 -8.18 9.63
CA GLU A 81 18.62 -6.88 9.81
C GLU A 81 20.12 -6.97 9.48
N ASN A 82 20.80 -8.02 9.98
CA ASN A 82 22.21 -8.25 9.67
C ASN A 82 22.44 -8.53 8.16
N ALA A 83 21.56 -9.32 7.55
CA ALA A 83 21.64 -9.62 6.12
C ALA A 83 21.41 -8.38 5.25
N LEU A 84 20.47 -7.51 5.63
CA LEU A 84 20.18 -6.25 4.94
C LEU A 84 21.34 -5.26 5.06
N ALA A 85 21.95 -5.15 6.26
CA ALA A 85 23.12 -4.30 6.47
C ALA A 85 24.32 -4.73 5.62
N LYS A 86 24.50 -6.03 5.39
CA LYS A 86 25.50 -6.57 4.48
C LYS A 86 25.15 -6.27 3.03
N LEU A 87 23.92 -6.54 2.62
CA LEU A 87 23.44 -6.31 1.26
C LEU A 87 23.60 -4.84 0.85
N ALA A 88 23.26 -3.90 1.73
CA ALA A 88 23.38 -2.47 1.48
C ALA A 88 24.81 -2.04 1.18
N ARG A 89 25.82 -2.68 1.84
CA ARG A 89 27.23 -2.40 1.61
C ARG A 89 27.76 -3.05 0.34
N ASP A 90 27.40 -4.32 0.11
CA ASP A 90 27.96 -5.14 -0.98
C ASP A 90 27.40 -4.69 -2.35
N GLU A 91 26.16 -4.20 -2.41
CA GLU A 91 25.51 -3.79 -3.66
C GLU A 91 25.33 -2.26 -3.79
N GLU A 92 25.93 -1.46 -2.90
CA GLU A 92 25.78 0.01 -2.84
C GLU A 92 24.31 0.44 -2.90
N LEU A 93 23.44 -0.33 -2.25
CA LEU A 93 21.99 -0.13 -2.27
C LEU A 93 21.56 0.88 -1.23
N HIS A 94 20.83 1.92 -1.65
CA HIS A 94 20.14 2.80 -0.71
C HIS A 94 19.01 2.05 -0.03
N LEU A 95 19.29 1.53 1.18
CA LEU A 95 18.39 0.73 1.97
C LEU A 95 18.25 1.29 3.38
N ILE A 96 17.00 1.49 3.80
CA ILE A 96 16.64 1.90 5.16
C ILE A 96 15.71 0.84 5.72
N HIS A 97 15.91 0.44 6.97
CA HIS A 97 14.98 -0.45 7.66
C HIS A 97 14.83 -0.06 9.12
N TYR A 98 13.65 -0.33 9.68
CA TYR A 98 13.38 -0.16 11.11
C TYR A 98 12.27 -1.09 11.57
N ARG A 99 12.31 -1.44 12.86
CA ARG A 99 11.26 -2.23 13.49
C ARG A 99 9.97 -1.43 13.58
N THR A 100 8.86 -2.07 13.21
CA THR A 100 7.53 -1.49 13.27
C THR A 100 6.56 -2.49 13.92
N GLN A 101 5.34 -2.07 14.17
CA GLN A 101 4.28 -2.92 14.68
C GLN A 101 3.18 -3.10 13.63
N PRO A 102 2.46 -4.23 13.66
CA PRO A 102 1.27 -4.39 12.84
C PRO A 102 0.30 -3.22 13.06
N ARG A 103 -0.18 -2.63 11.96
CA ARG A 103 -1.25 -1.65 12.05
C ARG A 103 -2.56 -2.39 12.28
N GLU A 104 -3.23 -2.11 13.37
CA GLU A 104 -4.60 -2.57 13.56
C GLU A 104 -5.52 -1.79 12.60
N PRO A 105 -6.42 -2.49 11.87
CA PRO A 105 -7.41 -1.81 11.06
C PRO A 105 -8.28 -0.90 11.96
N ASP A 106 -8.37 0.38 11.64
CA ASP A 106 -9.30 1.27 12.35
C ASP A 106 -10.71 1.04 11.80
N SER A 107 -11.50 0.25 12.53
CA SER A 107 -12.90 -0.06 12.17
C SER A 107 -13.82 1.16 12.08
N ARG A 108 -13.35 2.33 12.52
CA ARG A 108 -14.07 3.61 12.42
C ARG A 108 -13.86 4.30 11.08
N LEU A 109 -12.97 3.79 10.24
CA LEU A 109 -12.69 4.35 8.91
C LEU A 109 -13.35 3.50 7.84
N LEU A 110 -14.07 4.13 6.95
CA LEU A 110 -14.68 3.53 5.79
C LEU A 110 -13.77 3.75 4.57
N PRO A 111 -13.28 2.68 3.92
CA PRO A 111 -12.36 2.81 2.80
C PRO A 111 -13.09 3.20 1.52
N TYR A 112 -12.63 4.27 0.89
CA TYR A 112 -13.11 4.77 -0.40
C TYR A 112 -11.96 4.93 -1.38
N LEU A 113 -12.24 4.69 -2.65
CA LEU A 113 -11.35 4.98 -3.76
C LEU A 113 -11.82 6.27 -4.44
N VAL A 114 -10.87 7.18 -4.60
CA VAL A 114 -11.05 8.42 -5.36
C VAL A 114 -10.16 8.35 -6.60
N GLU A 115 -10.75 8.57 -7.77
CA GLU A 115 -10.03 8.71 -9.02
C GLU A 115 -10.27 10.10 -9.58
N VAL A 116 -9.22 10.74 -10.04
CA VAL A 116 -9.28 12.09 -10.61
C VAL A 116 -8.50 12.11 -11.91
N VAL A 117 -9.09 12.70 -12.94
CA VAL A 117 -8.45 12.94 -14.26
C VAL A 117 -8.71 14.36 -14.69
N SER A 118 -7.70 15.03 -15.25
CA SER A 118 -7.85 16.37 -15.81
C SER A 118 -6.70 16.74 -16.75
N ALA A 119 -6.80 17.87 -17.43
CA ALA A 119 -5.63 18.52 -18.02
C ALA A 119 -4.62 18.86 -16.89
N ASP A 120 -3.32 18.60 -17.12
CA ASP A 120 -2.30 18.84 -16.10
C ASP A 120 -2.11 20.33 -15.82
N ARG A 121 -2.11 20.66 -14.53
CA ARG A 121 -1.86 22.01 -14.02
C ARG A 121 -1.18 21.96 -12.66
N PRO A 122 -0.28 22.88 -12.35
CA PRO A 122 0.32 22.96 -11.02
C PRO A 122 -0.73 23.12 -9.91
N GLY A 123 -0.55 22.38 -8.83
CA GLY A 123 -1.35 22.55 -7.60
C GLY A 123 -2.62 21.69 -7.52
N ILE A 124 -3.01 20.92 -8.51
CA ILE A 124 -4.21 20.05 -8.46
C ILE A 124 -4.16 19.15 -7.22
N LEU A 125 -3.08 18.39 -7.06
CA LEU A 125 -2.93 17.45 -5.95
C LEU A 125 -2.99 18.14 -4.58
N VAL A 126 -2.43 19.37 -4.48
CA VAL A 126 -2.48 20.15 -3.25
C VAL A 126 -3.92 20.45 -2.86
N ARG A 127 -4.76 20.87 -3.80
CA ARG A 127 -6.18 21.19 -3.54
C ARG A 127 -6.97 19.97 -3.07
N ILE A 128 -6.71 18.83 -3.69
CA ILE A 128 -7.35 17.55 -3.32
C ILE A 128 -6.93 17.13 -1.90
N VAL A 129 -5.64 17.16 -1.60
CA VAL A 129 -5.12 16.76 -0.28
C VAL A 129 -5.55 17.74 0.82
N GLU A 130 -5.62 19.04 0.52
CA GLU A 130 -6.16 20.04 1.44
C GLU A 130 -7.63 19.78 1.78
N PHE A 131 -8.44 19.37 0.80
CA PHE A 131 -9.84 19.01 1.04
C PHE A 131 -9.94 17.82 2.01
N PHE A 132 -9.17 16.76 1.77
CA PHE A 132 -9.16 15.60 2.67
C PHE A 132 -8.68 15.97 4.07
N HIS A 133 -7.62 16.75 4.18
CA HIS A 133 -7.09 17.16 5.47
C HIS A 133 -8.10 17.99 6.27
N ARG A 134 -8.78 18.97 5.66
CA ARG A 134 -9.81 19.80 6.31
C ARG A 134 -10.98 18.97 6.83
N ASN A 135 -11.34 17.90 6.13
CA ASN A 135 -12.42 16.99 6.50
C ASN A 135 -11.96 15.81 7.38
N ARG A 136 -10.74 15.84 7.92
CA ARG A 136 -10.16 14.77 8.77
C ARG A 136 -10.13 13.40 8.11
N ILE A 137 -10.04 13.37 6.79
CA ILE A 137 -9.96 12.15 5.99
C ILE A 137 -8.51 11.71 5.92
N SER A 138 -8.24 10.43 6.24
CA SER A 138 -6.91 9.86 6.08
C SER A 138 -6.66 9.46 4.62
N VAL A 139 -5.49 9.81 4.10
CA VAL A 139 -4.99 9.27 2.83
C VAL A 139 -4.17 8.01 3.14
N GLU A 140 -4.66 6.86 2.70
CA GLU A 140 -4.03 5.56 2.96
C GLU A 140 -3.07 5.16 1.84
N GLN A 141 -3.43 5.47 0.60
CA GLN A 141 -2.59 5.24 -0.57
C GLN A 141 -2.86 6.34 -1.60
N LEU A 142 -1.81 6.78 -2.27
CA LEU A 142 -1.90 7.76 -3.35
C LEU A 142 -0.91 7.38 -4.46
N SER A 143 -1.43 7.33 -5.67
CA SER A 143 -0.63 7.23 -6.89
C SER A 143 -1.08 8.31 -7.85
N SER A 144 -0.16 9.10 -8.38
CA SER A 144 -0.45 10.09 -9.40
C SER A 144 0.57 10.04 -10.52
N MET A 145 0.12 10.33 -11.73
CA MET A 145 0.98 10.36 -12.92
C MET A 145 0.54 11.44 -13.90
N ARG A 146 1.49 11.88 -14.70
CA ARG A 146 1.23 12.67 -15.91
C ARG A 146 1.44 11.81 -17.13
N TYR A 147 0.61 12.02 -18.14
CA TYR A 147 0.71 11.33 -19.43
C TYR A 147 0.21 12.24 -20.55
N GLN A 148 0.64 11.96 -21.77
CA GLN A 148 0.10 12.61 -22.96
C GLN A 148 -1.10 11.84 -23.49
N ALA A 149 -2.22 12.52 -23.69
CA ALA A 149 -3.40 11.94 -24.31
C ALA A 149 -3.10 11.57 -25.77
N MET A 150 -3.24 10.30 -26.12
CA MET A 150 -2.85 9.76 -27.45
C MET A 150 -3.56 10.45 -28.62
N GLN A 151 -4.79 10.92 -28.42
CA GLN A 151 -5.62 11.51 -29.48
C GLN A 151 -5.35 13.02 -29.67
N THR A 152 -5.03 13.74 -28.60
CA THR A 152 -4.90 15.21 -28.62
C THR A 152 -3.49 15.70 -28.37
N GLY A 153 -2.61 14.84 -27.84
CA GLY A 153 -1.28 15.22 -27.37
C GLY A 153 -1.28 16.11 -26.13
N ALA A 154 -2.44 16.34 -25.52
CA ALA A 154 -2.55 17.16 -24.31
C ALA A 154 -1.89 16.49 -23.10
N GLU A 155 -1.22 17.29 -22.27
CA GLU A 155 -0.70 16.84 -20.99
C GLU A 155 -1.85 16.61 -20.01
N MET A 156 -1.97 15.39 -19.51
CA MET A 156 -3.03 14.95 -18.61
C MET A 156 -2.44 14.59 -17.24
N PHE A 157 -3.21 14.87 -16.22
CA PHE A 157 -2.99 14.42 -14.84
C PHE A 157 -4.00 13.33 -14.48
N GLN A 158 -3.55 12.29 -13.80
CA GLN A 158 -4.39 11.27 -13.22
C GLN A 158 -3.93 10.98 -11.79
N ALA A 159 -4.87 10.79 -10.87
CA ALA A 159 -4.58 10.31 -9.52
C ALA A 159 -5.58 9.24 -9.10
N GLN A 160 -5.07 8.23 -8.39
CA GLN A 160 -5.87 7.24 -7.65
C GLN A 160 -5.49 7.35 -6.17
N ILE A 161 -6.50 7.53 -5.31
CA ILE A 161 -6.30 7.81 -3.90
C ILE A 161 -7.23 6.92 -3.09
N THR A 162 -6.66 6.04 -2.28
CA THR A 162 -7.44 5.32 -1.26
C THR A 162 -7.49 6.17 0.00
N ILE A 163 -8.68 6.43 0.48
CA ILE A 163 -8.95 7.26 1.66
C ILE A 163 -9.72 6.48 2.72
N GLY A 164 -9.52 6.86 3.97
CA GLY A 164 -10.31 6.40 5.11
C GLY A 164 -11.23 7.52 5.59
N ILE A 165 -12.54 7.36 5.41
CA ILE A 165 -13.55 8.32 5.84
C ILE A 165 -14.00 7.95 7.25
N PRO A 166 -13.94 8.85 8.25
CA PRO A 166 -14.51 8.61 9.56
C PRO A 166 -16.00 8.25 9.49
N SER A 167 -16.40 7.21 10.20
CA SER A 167 -17.77 6.67 10.17
C SER A 167 -18.83 7.63 10.75
N ASP A 168 -18.39 8.69 11.44
CA ASP A 168 -19.25 9.78 11.95
C ASP A 168 -19.55 10.87 10.91
N LEU A 169 -18.88 10.84 9.76
CA LEU A 169 -19.14 11.78 8.67
C LEU A 169 -20.32 11.35 7.79
N HIS A 170 -21.09 12.35 7.33
CA HIS A 170 -22.18 12.10 6.38
C HIS A 170 -21.59 11.97 4.96
N ILE A 171 -21.45 10.74 4.49
CA ILE A 171 -20.74 10.42 3.24
C ILE A 171 -21.33 11.11 2.02
N ALA A 172 -22.67 11.20 1.91
CA ALA A 172 -23.30 11.82 0.76
C ALA A 172 -22.90 13.31 0.66
N THR A 173 -23.00 14.06 1.75
CA THR A 173 -22.58 15.46 1.78
C THR A 173 -21.09 15.62 1.46
N LEU A 174 -20.24 14.80 2.07
CA LEU A 174 -18.81 14.82 1.79
C LEU A 174 -18.48 14.58 0.31
N ARG A 175 -19.19 13.63 -0.30
CA ARG A 175 -19.03 13.32 -1.72
C ARG A 175 -19.48 14.48 -2.60
N ASP A 176 -20.63 15.08 -2.29
CA ASP A 176 -21.15 16.23 -3.03
C ASP A 176 -20.19 17.42 -2.94
N ASP A 177 -19.69 17.75 -1.74
CA ASP A 177 -18.70 18.81 -1.52
C ASP A 177 -17.39 18.55 -2.27
N PHE A 178 -16.95 17.28 -2.32
CA PHE A 178 -15.75 16.89 -3.06
C PHE A 178 -15.95 17.04 -4.57
N LEU A 179 -17.07 16.60 -5.11
CA LEU A 179 -17.39 16.72 -6.53
C LEU A 179 -17.56 18.18 -6.95
N GLU A 180 -18.21 19.03 -6.11
CA GLU A 180 -18.28 20.47 -6.34
C GLU A 180 -16.89 21.13 -6.39
N LEU A 181 -15.99 20.74 -5.48
CA LEU A 181 -14.59 21.19 -5.55
C LEU A 181 -13.94 20.77 -6.88
N CYS A 182 -14.11 19.52 -7.28
CA CYS A 182 -13.55 19.00 -8.54
C CYS A 182 -14.09 19.75 -9.75
N ASP A 183 -15.40 19.98 -9.81
CA ASP A 183 -16.05 20.75 -10.87
C ASP A 183 -15.49 22.19 -10.94
N SER A 184 -15.34 22.86 -9.79
CA SER A 184 -14.75 24.21 -9.72
C SER A 184 -13.32 24.28 -10.26
N LEU A 185 -12.62 23.16 -10.21
CA LEU A 185 -11.24 22.99 -10.70
C LEU A 185 -11.18 22.35 -12.09
N ASN A 186 -12.31 22.07 -12.75
CA ASN A 186 -12.43 21.30 -14.00
C ASN A 186 -11.67 19.98 -13.92
N LEU A 187 -11.94 19.20 -12.88
CA LEU A 187 -11.43 17.85 -12.70
C LEU A 187 -12.59 16.86 -12.86
N ASP A 188 -12.39 15.82 -13.67
CA ASP A 188 -13.29 14.67 -13.69
C ASP A 188 -12.94 13.76 -12.51
N ALA A 189 -13.89 13.53 -11.61
CA ALA A 189 -13.63 12.76 -10.40
C ALA A 189 -14.75 11.77 -10.08
N ILE A 190 -14.35 10.64 -9.50
CA ILE A 190 -15.27 9.67 -8.88
C ILE A 190 -14.80 9.38 -7.44
N MET A 191 -15.75 9.05 -6.57
CA MET A 191 -15.50 8.67 -5.18
C MET A 191 -16.43 7.50 -4.83
N ASP A 192 -15.90 6.29 -4.78
CA ASP A 192 -16.67 5.07 -4.58
C ASP A 192 -16.12 4.21 -3.43
N PRO A 193 -16.97 3.44 -2.74
CA PRO A 193 -16.51 2.52 -1.72
C PRO A 193 -15.57 1.46 -2.32
N VAL A 194 -14.50 1.14 -1.60
CA VAL A 194 -13.60 0.04 -1.98
C VAL A 194 -14.37 -1.28 -1.91
N LYS A 195 -14.38 -2.04 -3.01
CA LYS A 195 -14.96 -3.38 -3.06
C LYS A 195 -13.87 -4.38 -2.74
N PHE A 196 -14.07 -5.21 -1.72
CA PHE A 196 -13.18 -6.31 -1.32
C PHE A 196 -13.61 -7.61 -2.00
#